data_d03fd7b20972802ad95f3d2898d4371b
#
_entry.id   d03fd7b20972802ad95f3d2898d4371b
#
_cell.length_a   1.000
_cell.length_b   1.000
_cell.length_c   1.000
_cell.angle_alpha   90.00
_cell.angle_beta   90.00
_cell.angle_gamma   90.00
#
_symmetry.space_group_name_H-M   'P 1'
#
loop_
_entity.id
_entity.type
_entity.pdbx_description
1 polymer ?
#
loop_
_entity_poly.entity_id
_entity_poly.type
_entity_poly.pdbx_seq_one_letter_code
_entity_poly.pdbx_strand_id
1 'polypeptide(L)'
;MELIDELISAAQTFYDDARANENGRSRSWEHCYRVFRDARTDPSPDYDYLSLHLAFYLASWGMYRGSSFLLQKDYKVHTPIVEKILKPEYDCLFGLACTDLRNDDVRAQLTKLSDDIADDFWPIRNEVAGRVVRSQVSPVLITKILLGTLGCVPAYDTFFENGVRHLGLKEKNYNEDSLLELADIYEAHNDRLEEARRGMQCDGLIYPQMKLLDMGFWQIGFEKEARDAK
;
A
#
# COMPACT_ATOMS: atom_id res chain seq x y z
N MET A 1 1.96 -23.91 13.96
CA MET A 1 0.85 -23.14 13.36
C MET A 1 1.21 -23.04 11.88
N GLU A 2 0.30 -23.35 10.98
CA GLU A 2 0.59 -23.19 9.56
C GLU A 2 0.78 -21.69 9.22
N LEU A 3 1.61 -21.40 8.23
CA LEU A 3 1.86 -20.01 7.77
C LEU A 3 0.57 -19.20 7.62
N ILE A 4 -0.43 -19.82 7.01
CA ILE A 4 -1.70 -19.16 6.73
C ILE A 4 -2.54 -18.86 7.99
N ASP A 5 -2.47 -19.71 9.01
CA ASP A 5 -3.15 -19.47 10.29
C ASP A 5 -2.56 -18.23 10.98
N GLU A 6 -1.23 -18.12 10.96
CA GLU A 6 -0.52 -16.99 11.53
C GLU A 6 -0.85 -15.71 10.80
N LEU A 7 -0.84 -15.74 9.47
CA LEU A 7 -1.14 -14.59 8.61
C LEU A 7 -2.57 -14.06 8.83
N ILE A 8 -3.57 -14.96 8.85
CA ILE A 8 -4.98 -14.58 9.08
C ILE A 8 -5.17 -14.03 10.50
N SER A 9 -4.60 -14.69 11.51
CA SER A 9 -4.68 -14.23 12.90
C SER A 9 -4.07 -12.85 13.08
N ALA A 10 -2.92 -12.61 12.46
CA ALA A 10 -2.26 -11.31 12.51
C ALA A 10 -3.06 -10.21 11.78
N ALA A 11 -3.63 -10.52 10.61
CA ALA A 11 -4.50 -9.61 9.89
C ALA A 11 -5.74 -9.24 10.72
N GLN A 12 -6.33 -10.22 11.41
CA GLN A 12 -7.47 -10.00 12.31
C GLN A 12 -7.07 -9.10 13.49
N THR A 13 -5.91 -9.33 14.11
CA THR A 13 -5.39 -8.48 15.20
C THR A 13 -5.23 -7.03 14.73
N PHE A 14 -4.61 -6.81 13.56
CA PHE A 14 -4.48 -5.46 12.99
C PHE A 14 -5.84 -4.79 12.77
N TYR A 15 -6.79 -5.55 12.22
CA TYR A 15 -8.15 -5.05 11.95
C TYR A 15 -8.88 -4.67 13.24
N ASP A 16 -8.83 -5.52 14.26
CA ASP A 16 -9.49 -5.30 15.55
C ASP A 16 -8.90 -4.08 16.27
N ASP A 17 -7.58 -3.93 16.28
CA ASP A 17 -6.89 -2.76 16.83
C ASP A 17 -7.29 -1.46 16.11
N ALA A 18 -7.41 -1.52 14.78
CA ALA A 18 -7.88 -0.39 13.98
C ALA A 18 -9.34 -0.03 14.28
N ARG A 19 -10.19 -1.00 14.59
CA ARG A 19 -11.61 -0.79 14.97
C ARG A 19 -11.74 -0.28 16.40
N ALA A 20 -10.93 -0.79 17.33
CA ALA A 20 -10.96 -0.39 18.74
C ALA A 20 -10.58 1.08 18.97
N ASN A 21 -9.82 1.69 18.04
CA ASN A 21 -9.39 3.07 18.13
C ASN A 21 -9.92 3.92 16.96
N GLU A 22 -11.09 4.55 17.15
CA GLU A 22 -11.73 5.39 16.14
C GLU A 22 -10.86 6.56 15.65
N ASN A 23 -9.95 7.05 16.48
CA ASN A 23 -9.01 8.12 16.16
C ASN A 23 -7.60 7.60 15.83
N GLY A 24 -7.45 6.29 15.65
CA GLY A 24 -6.17 5.64 15.35
C GLY A 24 -5.69 5.94 13.93
N ARG A 25 -4.37 6.08 13.78
CA ARG A 25 -3.74 6.34 12.46
C ARG A 25 -4.06 5.29 11.38
N SER A 26 -4.37 4.06 11.79
CA SER A 26 -4.68 2.96 10.88
C SER A 26 -5.90 3.26 9.99
N ARG A 27 -6.86 4.07 10.52
CA ARG A 27 -8.05 4.50 9.79
C ARG A 27 -7.76 5.41 8.59
N SER A 28 -6.58 6.05 8.56
CA SER A 28 -6.20 6.95 7.47
C SER A 28 -6.16 6.25 6.10
N TRP A 29 -5.81 4.93 6.08
CA TRP A 29 -5.87 4.15 4.86
C TRP A 29 -7.30 4.03 4.32
N GLU A 30 -8.26 3.72 5.17
CA GLU A 30 -9.68 3.58 4.77
C GLU A 30 -10.24 4.88 4.19
N HIS A 31 -9.91 6.01 4.80
CA HIS A 31 -10.31 7.32 4.30
C HIS A 31 -9.71 7.60 2.92
N CYS A 32 -8.42 7.35 2.76
CA CYS A 32 -7.73 7.55 1.50
C CYS A 32 -8.29 6.62 0.41
N TYR A 33 -8.33 5.32 0.64
CA TYR A 33 -8.80 4.34 -0.34
C TYR A 33 -10.26 4.60 -0.77
N ARG A 34 -11.13 5.00 0.17
CA ARG A 34 -12.53 5.31 -0.11
C ARG A 34 -12.70 6.49 -1.06
N VAL A 35 -12.01 7.60 -0.79
CA VAL A 35 -12.13 8.79 -1.66
C VAL A 35 -11.58 8.52 -3.06
N PHE A 36 -10.53 7.72 -3.19
CA PHE A 36 -10.01 7.31 -4.50
C PHE A 36 -10.96 6.34 -5.22
N ARG A 37 -11.61 5.42 -4.50
CA ARG A 37 -12.66 4.57 -5.06
C ARG A 37 -13.80 5.40 -5.63
N ASP A 38 -14.30 6.34 -4.85
CA ASP A 38 -15.45 7.14 -5.22
C ASP A 38 -15.12 8.09 -6.39
N ALA A 39 -13.89 8.63 -6.42
CA ALA A 39 -13.40 9.50 -7.49
C ALA A 39 -13.29 8.80 -8.86
N ARG A 40 -13.15 7.46 -8.92
CA ARG A 40 -13.08 6.73 -10.20
C ARG A 40 -14.34 6.78 -11.04
N THR A 41 -15.48 6.99 -10.40
CA THR A 41 -16.77 7.11 -11.08
C THR A 41 -17.25 8.56 -11.17
N ASP A 42 -16.50 9.50 -10.62
CA ASP A 42 -16.80 10.92 -10.69
C ASP A 42 -16.30 11.50 -12.01
N PRO A 43 -17.16 12.11 -12.84
CA PRO A 43 -16.74 12.73 -14.10
C PRO A 43 -15.89 14.00 -13.90
N SER A 44 -15.83 14.55 -12.69
CA SER A 44 -15.06 15.75 -12.35
C SER A 44 -14.42 15.63 -10.96
N PRO A 45 -13.45 14.70 -10.76
CA PRO A 45 -12.87 14.46 -9.46
C PRO A 45 -12.11 15.69 -8.95
N ASP A 46 -12.26 15.98 -7.66
CA ASP A 46 -11.50 17.03 -6.99
C ASP A 46 -10.08 16.56 -6.66
N TYR A 47 -9.14 16.83 -7.54
CA TYR A 47 -7.73 16.43 -7.38
C TYR A 47 -7.05 17.10 -6.17
N ASP A 48 -7.47 18.29 -5.77
CA ASP A 48 -6.94 18.97 -4.57
C ASP A 48 -7.36 18.21 -3.30
N TYR A 49 -8.63 17.86 -3.21
CA TYR A 49 -9.17 17.04 -2.11
C TYR A 49 -8.51 15.65 -2.03
N LEU A 50 -8.35 14.98 -3.16
CA LEU A 50 -7.68 13.67 -3.24
C LEU A 50 -6.20 13.77 -2.84
N SER A 51 -5.51 14.82 -3.27
CA SER A 51 -4.10 15.06 -2.89
C SER A 51 -3.94 15.27 -1.38
N LEU A 52 -4.88 15.99 -0.75
CA LEU A 52 -4.90 16.17 0.70
C LEU A 52 -5.10 14.83 1.45
N HIS A 53 -6.04 13.99 0.98
CA HIS A 53 -6.26 12.67 1.58
C HIS A 53 -5.05 11.75 1.44
N LEU A 54 -4.40 11.74 0.28
CA LEU A 54 -3.16 10.99 0.06
C LEU A 54 -2.04 11.48 0.99
N ALA A 55 -1.84 12.80 1.10
CA ALA A 55 -0.84 13.37 1.99
C ALA A 55 -1.10 13.01 3.46
N PHE A 56 -2.35 13.09 3.91
CA PHE A 56 -2.71 12.73 5.28
C PHE A 56 -2.44 11.24 5.57
N TYR A 57 -2.79 10.36 4.65
CA TYR A 57 -2.49 8.94 4.76
C TYR A 57 -0.98 8.70 4.82
N LEU A 58 -0.20 9.28 3.90
CA LEU A 58 1.25 9.15 3.87
C LEU A 58 1.92 9.70 5.14
N ALA A 59 1.42 10.83 5.68
CA ALA A 59 1.90 11.41 6.93
C ALA A 59 1.61 10.47 8.13
N SER A 60 0.40 9.90 8.20
CA SER A 60 0.00 8.96 9.24
C SER A 60 0.90 7.70 9.26
N TRP A 61 1.42 7.31 8.09
CA TRP A 61 2.31 6.17 7.93
C TRP A 61 3.80 6.56 7.79
N GLY A 62 4.14 7.76 8.25
CA GLY A 62 5.52 8.17 8.50
C GLY A 62 6.29 8.62 7.26
N MET A 63 5.62 8.93 6.14
CA MET A 63 6.31 9.43 4.94
C MET A 63 6.69 10.91 5.03
N TYR A 64 6.19 11.63 6.04
CA TYR A 64 6.49 13.04 6.34
C TYR A 64 7.32 13.17 7.62
N ARG A 65 8.41 12.37 7.77
CA ARG A 65 9.28 12.42 8.95
C ARG A 65 10.76 12.31 8.60
N GLY A 66 11.60 12.70 9.56
CA GLY A 66 13.06 12.55 9.43
C GLY A 66 13.61 13.31 8.24
N SER A 67 14.37 12.63 7.39
CA SER A 67 14.99 13.19 6.18
C SER A 67 14.11 13.10 4.92
N SER A 68 12.82 12.83 5.08
CA SER A 68 11.90 12.78 3.93
C SER A 68 11.82 14.12 3.23
N PHE A 69 11.98 14.14 1.91
CA PHE A 69 11.82 15.35 1.11
C PHE A 69 10.37 15.89 1.16
N LEU A 70 9.38 15.04 1.40
CA LEU A 70 7.98 15.43 1.53
C LEU A 70 7.74 16.37 2.73
N LEU A 71 8.57 16.28 3.79
CA LEU A 71 8.46 17.15 4.96
C LEU A 71 8.62 18.63 4.62
N GLN A 72 9.28 18.96 3.52
CA GLN A 72 9.53 20.31 3.06
C GLN A 72 8.53 20.78 2.00
N LYS A 73 7.47 19.99 1.72
CA LYS A 73 6.53 20.25 0.62
C LYS A 73 5.09 20.27 1.13
N ASP A 74 4.27 21.06 0.43
CA ASP A 74 2.83 21.07 0.57
C ASP A 74 2.22 19.79 -0.03
N TYR A 75 1.01 19.43 0.40
CA TYR A 75 0.28 18.25 -0.12
C TYR A 75 0.03 18.30 -1.63
N LYS A 76 0.00 19.50 -2.23
CA LYS A 76 -0.16 19.68 -3.68
C LYS A 76 0.93 19.04 -4.51
N VAL A 77 2.04 18.66 -3.89
CA VAL A 77 3.09 17.87 -4.53
C VAL A 77 2.58 16.54 -5.10
N HIS A 78 1.47 16.04 -4.59
CA HIS A 78 0.85 14.79 -5.03
C HIS A 78 -0.11 14.95 -6.21
N THR A 79 -0.53 16.16 -6.55
CA THR A 79 -1.55 16.39 -7.60
C THR A 79 -1.22 15.71 -8.94
N PRO A 80 0.01 15.81 -9.49
CA PRO A 80 0.33 15.14 -10.75
C PRO A 80 0.19 13.62 -10.69
N ILE A 81 0.53 13.03 -9.54
CA ILE A 81 0.42 11.60 -9.29
C ILE A 81 -1.05 11.18 -9.18
N VAL A 82 -1.87 11.97 -8.47
CA VAL A 82 -3.32 11.73 -8.33
C VAL A 82 -4.01 11.75 -9.70
N GLU A 83 -3.69 12.73 -10.54
CA GLU A 83 -4.20 12.80 -11.92
C GLU A 83 -3.80 11.58 -12.75
N LYS A 84 -2.58 11.06 -12.59
CA LYS A 84 -2.13 9.84 -13.28
C LYS A 84 -2.87 8.61 -12.79
N ILE A 85 -2.97 8.40 -11.49
CA ILE A 85 -3.62 7.23 -10.87
C ILE A 85 -5.08 7.10 -11.31
N LEU A 86 -5.77 8.21 -11.56
CA LEU A 86 -7.17 8.20 -11.98
C LEU A 86 -7.37 8.06 -13.50
N LYS A 87 -6.31 7.87 -14.28
CA LYS A 87 -6.46 7.58 -15.71
C LYS A 87 -7.08 6.21 -15.93
N PRO A 88 -7.99 6.06 -16.91
CA PRO A 88 -8.66 4.79 -17.20
C PRO A 88 -7.72 3.61 -17.48
N GLU A 89 -6.52 3.89 -18.00
CA GLU A 89 -5.51 2.86 -18.26
C GLU A 89 -5.07 2.10 -16.99
N TYR A 90 -5.27 2.70 -15.79
CA TYR A 90 -4.93 2.10 -14.50
C TYR A 90 -6.13 1.53 -13.73
N ASP A 91 -7.32 1.50 -14.33
CA ASP A 91 -8.52 0.95 -13.68
C ASP A 91 -8.39 -0.54 -13.36
N CYS A 92 -7.64 -1.29 -14.18
CA CYS A 92 -7.33 -2.69 -13.93
C CYS A 92 -6.54 -2.94 -12.64
N LEU A 93 -5.87 -1.92 -12.10
CA LEU A 93 -5.11 -2.02 -10.85
C LEU A 93 -5.98 -1.77 -9.61
N PHE A 94 -7.16 -1.18 -9.75
CA PHE A 94 -7.98 -0.82 -8.61
C PHE A 94 -8.61 -2.06 -7.95
N GLY A 95 -8.24 -2.33 -6.70
CA GLY A 95 -8.71 -3.51 -5.97
C GLY A 95 -8.26 -4.83 -6.58
N LEU A 96 -7.16 -4.82 -7.33
CA LEU A 96 -6.55 -5.93 -8.06
C LEU A 96 -6.68 -7.25 -7.28
N ALA A 97 -7.22 -8.28 -7.92
CA ALA A 97 -7.16 -9.63 -7.38
C ALA A 97 -5.75 -10.21 -7.58
N CYS A 98 -5.29 -11.03 -6.64
CA CYS A 98 -3.97 -11.65 -6.73
C CYS A 98 -3.77 -12.45 -8.03
N THR A 99 -4.82 -13.10 -8.52
CA THR A 99 -4.83 -13.82 -9.80
C THR A 99 -4.56 -12.93 -11.00
N ASP A 100 -4.96 -11.66 -10.97
CA ASP A 100 -4.76 -10.73 -12.09
C ASP A 100 -3.28 -10.43 -12.33
N LEU A 101 -2.43 -10.62 -11.31
CA LEU A 101 -0.97 -10.52 -11.46
C LEU A 101 -0.37 -11.58 -12.39
N ARG A 102 -1.13 -12.61 -12.78
CA ARG A 102 -0.71 -13.57 -13.83
C ARG A 102 -0.72 -12.97 -15.22
N ASN A 103 -1.48 -11.89 -15.41
CA ASN A 103 -1.55 -11.19 -16.68
C ASN A 103 -0.35 -10.25 -16.85
N ASP A 104 0.43 -10.44 -17.91
CA ASP A 104 1.61 -9.63 -18.23
C ASP A 104 1.27 -8.16 -18.44
N ASP A 105 0.11 -7.85 -19.06
CA ASP A 105 -0.33 -6.47 -19.30
C ASP A 105 -0.63 -5.75 -17.99
N VAL A 106 -1.23 -6.45 -17.01
CA VAL A 106 -1.51 -5.89 -15.68
C VAL A 106 -0.20 -5.58 -14.94
N ARG A 107 0.79 -6.50 -14.98
CA ARG A 107 2.10 -6.26 -14.39
C ARG A 107 2.85 -5.11 -15.07
N ALA A 108 2.76 -5.02 -16.40
CA ALA A 108 3.34 -3.92 -17.17
C ALA A 108 2.72 -2.57 -16.77
N GLN A 109 1.40 -2.50 -16.59
CA GLN A 109 0.72 -1.28 -16.12
C GLN A 109 1.13 -0.92 -14.69
N LEU A 110 1.27 -1.89 -13.80
CA LEU A 110 1.73 -1.67 -12.43
C LEU A 110 3.18 -1.13 -12.40
N THR A 111 4.07 -1.73 -13.19
CA THR A 111 5.46 -1.28 -13.33
C THR A 111 5.51 0.15 -13.89
N LYS A 112 4.78 0.40 -14.98
CA LYS A 112 4.71 1.72 -15.60
C LYS A 112 4.23 2.79 -14.62
N LEU A 113 3.17 2.52 -13.85
CA LEU A 113 2.68 3.47 -12.85
C LEU A 113 3.69 3.70 -11.72
N SER A 114 4.39 2.65 -11.29
CA SER A 114 5.44 2.76 -10.27
C SER A 114 6.59 3.65 -10.74
N ASP A 115 7.02 3.50 -11.98
CA ASP A 115 8.06 4.32 -12.60
C ASP A 115 7.59 5.77 -12.79
N ASP A 116 6.36 5.97 -13.26
CA ASP A 116 5.74 7.30 -13.39
C ASP A 116 5.70 8.05 -12.05
N ILE A 117 5.35 7.35 -10.95
CA ILE A 117 5.37 7.94 -9.59
C ILE A 117 6.79 8.32 -9.17
N ALA A 118 7.76 7.45 -9.45
CA ALA A 118 9.17 7.72 -9.12
C ALA A 118 9.70 8.94 -9.89
N ASP A 119 9.37 9.04 -11.18
CA ASP A 119 9.79 10.12 -12.06
C ASP A 119 9.17 11.47 -11.68
N ASP A 120 7.91 11.51 -11.25
CA ASP A 120 7.27 12.75 -10.77
C ASP A 120 7.92 13.28 -9.48
N PHE A 121 8.35 12.41 -8.59
CA PHE A 121 9.01 12.83 -7.35
C PHE A 121 10.50 13.14 -7.53
N TRP A 122 11.14 12.67 -8.58
CA TRP A 122 12.57 12.84 -8.77
C TRP A 122 13.02 14.32 -8.78
N PRO A 123 12.42 15.22 -9.59
CA PRO A 123 12.79 16.62 -9.60
C PRO A 123 12.55 17.30 -8.24
N ILE A 124 11.46 16.98 -7.57
CA ILE A 124 11.10 17.54 -6.26
C ILE A 124 12.13 17.15 -5.20
N ARG A 125 12.54 15.88 -5.20
CA ARG A 125 13.58 15.38 -4.30
C ARG A 125 14.93 16.05 -4.54
N ASN A 126 15.31 16.27 -5.79
CA ASN A 126 16.54 16.97 -6.14
C ASN A 126 16.50 18.42 -5.70
N GLU A 127 15.38 19.11 -5.88
CA GLU A 127 15.16 20.48 -5.40
C GLU A 127 15.37 20.59 -3.89
N VAL A 128 14.70 19.72 -3.10
CA VAL A 128 14.84 19.71 -1.64
C VAL A 128 16.28 19.40 -1.21
N ALA A 129 16.95 18.49 -1.90
CA ALA A 129 18.32 18.09 -1.59
C ALA A 129 19.35 19.16 -2.03
N GLY A 130 18.97 20.15 -2.86
CA GLY A 130 19.87 21.14 -3.44
C GLY A 130 20.95 20.54 -4.36
N ARG A 131 20.76 19.29 -4.82
CA ARG A 131 21.67 18.55 -5.68
C ARG A 131 20.98 17.40 -6.37
N VAL A 132 21.56 16.87 -7.44
CA VAL A 132 21.10 15.63 -8.07
C VAL A 132 21.36 14.45 -7.12
N VAL A 133 20.28 13.81 -6.69
CA VAL A 133 20.32 12.62 -5.83
C VAL A 133 20.35 11.39 -6.73
N ARG A 134 21.39 10.56 -6.62
CA ARG A 134 21.57 9.37 -7.47
C ARG A 134 20.65 8.19 -7.12
N SER A 135 20.20 8.12 -5.86
CA SER A 135 19.29 7.05 -5.43
C SER A 135 17.87 7.33 -5.91
N GLN A 136 17.19 6.32 -6.38
CA GLN A 136 15.79 6.41 -6.77
C GLN A 136 14.86 6.76 -5.60
N VAL A 137 13.65 7.17 -5.90
CA VAL A 137 12.57 7.34 -4.91
C VAL A 137 12.34 6.00 -4.20
N SER A 138 12.14 6.06 -2.89
CA SER A 138 12.00 4.85 -2.07
C SER A 138 10.82 3.97 -2.53
N PRO A 139 11.03 2.67 -2.75
CA PRO A 139 9.94 1.73 -3.00
C PRO A 139 8.84 1.78 -1.92
N VAL A 140 9.20 2.08 -0.67
CA VAL A 140 8.23 2.26 0.43
C VAL A 140 7.24 3.38 0.14
N LEU A 141 7.69 4.52 -0.41
CA LEU A 141 6.79 5.61 -0.77
C LEU A 141 5.87 5.21 -1.92
N ILE A 142 6.42 4.61 -2.97
CA ILE A 142 5.67 4.16 -4.14
C ILE A 142 4.59 3.16 -3.74
N THR A 143 4.96 2.12 -3.00
CA THR A 143 4.02 1.07 -2.59
C THR A 143 2.98 1.55 -1.60
N LYS A 144 3.30 2.50 -0.71
CA LYS A 144 2.29 3.15 0.13
C LYS A 144 1.29 3.96 -0.69
N ILE A 145 1.72 4.69 -1.71
CA ILE A 145 0.81 5.38 -2.62
C ILE A 145 -0.12 4.38 -3.30
N LEU A 146 0.43 3.32 -3.90
CA LEU A 146 -0.34 2.28 -4.59
C LEU A 146 -1.33 1.56 -3.65
N LEU A 147 -0.90 1.25 -2.41
CA LEU A 147 -1.78 0.65 -1.41
C LEU A 147 -2.91 1.60 -1.00
N GLY A 148 -2.60 2.88 -0.78
CA GLY A 148 -3.57 3.86 -0.29
C GLY A 148 -4.60 4.30 -1.32
N THR A 149 -4.26 4.24 -2.61
CA THR A 149 -5.09 4.75 -3.70
C THR A 149 -5.76 3.66 -4.53
N LEU A 150 -5.06 2.56 -4.76
CA LEU A 150 -5.50 1.46 -5.63
C LEU A 150 -5.70 0.15 -4.87
N GLY A 151 -5.05 -0.04 -3.72
CA GLY A 151 -5.11 -1.30 -2.97
C GLY A 151 -4.48 -2.48 -3.69
N CYS A 152 -3.60 -2.23 -4.67
CA CYS A 152 -3.10 -3.24 -5.62
C CYS A 152 -1.79 -3.92 -5.20
N VAL A 153 -1.07 -3.38 -4.22
CA VAL A 153 0.15 -3.96 -3.66
C VAL A 153 0.22 -3.67 -2.16
N PRO A 154 0.91 -4.49 -1.36
CA PRO A 154 1.22 -4.15 0.03
C PRO A 154 2.20 -2.97 0.14
N ALA A 155 2.27 -2.33 1.30
CA ALA A 155 3.31 -1.35 1.59
C ALA A 155 4.60 -2.08 2.00
N TYR A 156 5.62 -2.06 1.16
CA TYR A 156 6.91 -2.71 1.41
C TYR A 156 7.76 -1.90 2.40
N ASP A 157 7.23 -1.67 3.60
CA ASP A 157 8.00 -1.05 4.68
C ASP A 157 8.69 -2.10 5.57
N THR A 158 9.50 -1.63 6.52
CA THR A 158 10.32 -2.49 7.37
C THR A 158 9.52 -3.59 8.08
N PHE A 159 8.31 -3.27 8.57
CA PHE A 159 7.50 -4.27 9.27
C PHE A 159 6.96 -5.31 8.30
N PHE A 160 6.46 -4.90 7.14
CA PHE A 160 6.03 -5.82 6.10
C PHE A 160 7.16 -6.76 5.68
N GLU A 161 8.36 -6.21 5.36
CA GLU A 161 9.53 -7.01 4.99
C GLU A 161 9.97 -7.97 6.10
N ASN A 162 9.86 -7.56 7.37
CA ASN A 162 10.19 -8.42 8.51
C ASN A 162 9.16 -9.56 8.67
N GLY A 163 7.89 -9.31 8.43
CA GLY A 163 6.84 -10.32 8.43
C GLY A 163 7.01 -11.34 7.30
N VAL A 164 7.29 -10.88 6.09
CA VAL A 164 7.60 -11.71 4.92
C VAL A 164 8.78 -12.65 5.23
N ARG A 165 9.86 -12.08 5.79
CA ARG A 165 11.05 -12.87 6.18
C ARG A 165 10.74 -13.87 7.30
N HIS A 166 9.92 -13.47 8.29
CA HIS A 166 9.54 -14.35 9.41
C HIS A 166 8.80 -15.59 8.91
N LEU A 167 7.90 -15.43 7.96
CA LEU A 167 7.15 -16.54 7.38
C LEU A 167 7.93 -17.31 6.29
N GLY A 168 9.19 -16.95 6.05
CA GLY A 168 10.11 -17.71 5.20
C GLY A 168 9.89 -17.53 3.70
N LEU A 169 9.23 -16.44 3.27
CA LEU A 169 9.15 -16.09 1.86
C LEU A 169 10.53 -15.69 1.34
N LYS A 170 10.77 -15.95 0.04
CA LYS A 170 12.07 -15.73 -0.60
C LYS A 170 12.32 -14.26 -0.89
N GLU A 171 11.30 -13.59 -1.44
CA GLU A 171 11.40 -12.22 -1.91
C GLU A 171 10.71 -11.24 -0.94
N LYS A 172 11.51 -10.33 -0.40
CA LYS A 172 11.04 -9.31 0.55
C LYS A 172 10.99 -7.91 -0.03
N ASN A 173 11.68 -7.68 -1.15
CA ASN A 173 11.76 -6.38 -1.81
C ASN A 173 10.62 -6.24 -2.82
N TYR A 174 10.17 -5.02 -3.06
CA TYR A 174 9.18 -4.74 -4.08
C TYR A 174 9.74 -5.04 -5.47
N ASN A 175 9.29 -6.11 -6.08
CA ASN A 175 9.57 -6.54 -7.45
C ASN A 175 8.49 -7.50 -7.94
N GLU A 176 8.56 -7.90 -9.20
CA GLU A 176 7.60 -8.82 -9.81
C GLU A 176 7.57 -10.18 -9.12
N ASP A 177 8.74 -10.74 -8.80
CA ASP A 177 8.83 -12.06 -8.16
C ASP A 177 8.15 -12.07 -6.78
N SER A 178 8.32 -11.00 -5.99
CA SER A 178 7.65 -10.89 -4.69
C SER A 178 6.13 -10.79 -4.81
N LEU A 179 5.63 -10.07 -5.82
CA LEU A 179 4.19 -9.96 -6.07
C LEU A 179 3.60 -11.29 -6.52
N LEU A 180 4.30 -12.04 -7.36
CA LEU A 180 3.90 -13.37 -7.80
C LEU A 180 3.94 -14.38 -6.64
N GLU A 181 4.91 -14.31 -5.75
CA GLU A 181 4.97 -15.15 -4.54
C GLU A 181 3.77 -14.86 -3.60
N LEU A 182 3.37 -13.60 -3.44
CA LEU A 182 2.17 -13.23 -2.69
C LEU A 182 0.90 -13.75 -3.37
N ALA A 183 0.84 -13.69 -4.70
CA ALA A 183 -0.27 -14.26 -5.47
C ALA A 183 -0.35 -15.78 -5.29
N ASP A 184 0.78 -16.49 -5.32
CA ASP A 184 0.84 -17.94 -5.07
C ASP A 184 0.26 -18.30 -3.71
N ILE A 185 0.63 -17.56 -2.66
CA ILE A 185 0.10 -17.78 -1.31
C ILE A 185 -1.41 -17.55 -1.27
N TYR A 186 -1.87 -16.45 -1.89
CA TYR A 186 -3.30 -16.14 -1.89
C TYR A 186 -4.12 -17.20 -2.61
N GLU A 187 -3.67 -17.62 -3.79
CA GLU A 187 -4.33 -18.64 -4.60
C GLU A 187 -4.35 -20.01 -3.89
N ALA A 188 -3.23 -20.41 -3.29
CA ALA A 188 -3.13 -21.67 -2.56
C ALA A 188 -4.08 -21.77 -1.36
N HIS A 189 -4.48 -20.61 -0.78
CA HIS A 189 -5.31 -20.53 0.41
C HIS A 189 -6.55 -19.63 0.21
N ASN A 190 -7.00 -19.50 -1.05
CA ASN A 190 -8.03 -18.55 -1.46
C ASN A 190 -9.29 -18.60 -0.56
N ASP A 191 -9.86 -19.77 -0.32
CA ASP A 191 -11.13 -19.87 0.41
C ASP A 191 -11.01 -19.33 1.83
N ARG A 192 -9.91 -19.62 2.51
CA ARG A 192 -9.65 -19.19 3.89
C ARG A 192 -9.37 -17.69 3.97
N LEU A 193 -8.57 -17.16 3.01
CA LEU A 193 -8.25 -15.74 2.95
C LEU A 193 -9.47 -14.91 2.56
N GLU A 194 -10.29 -15.38 1.63
CA GLU A 194 -11.53 -14.71 1.23
C GLU A 194 -12.57 -14.73 2.36
N GLU A 195 -12.68 -15.82 3.14
CA GLU A 195 -13.53 -15.84 4.33
C GLU A 195 -13.10 -14.79 5.34
N ALA A 196 -11.82 -14.73 5.68
CA ALA A 196 -11.26 -13.71 6.57
C ALA A 196 -11.49 -12.28 6.02
N ARG A 197 -11.21 -12.05 4.73
CA ARG A 197 -11.36 -10.76 4.07
C ARG A 197 -12.80 -10.23 4.09
N ARG A 198 -13.78 -11.11 3.88
CA ARG A 198 -15.22 -10.72 3.93
C ARG A 198 -15.65 -10.31 5.32
N GLY A 199 -15.00 -10.82 6.37
CA GLY A 199 -15.21 -10.38 7.76
C GLY A 199 -14.61 -9.01 8.05
N MET A 200 -13.62 -8.57 7.26
CA MET A 200 -12.88 -7.32 7.45
C MET A 200 -13.43 -6.21 6.54
N GLN A 201 -14.40 -5.48 7.03
CA GLN A 201 -15.03 -4.39 6.30
C GLN A 201 -15.27 -3.17 7.19
N CYS A 202 -15.32 -2.00 6.58
CA CYS A 202 -15.60 -0.73 7.25
C CYS A 202 -16.62 0.08 6.47
N ASP A 203 -17.82 0.27 7.04
CA ASP A 203 -18.88 1.09 6.44
C ASP A 203 -19.14 0.70 4.96
N GLY A 204 -19.25 -0.61 4.69
CA GLY A 204 -19.44 -1.14 3.35
C GLY A 204 -18.20 -1.21 2.46
N LEU A 205 -17.03 -0.81 2.96
CA LEU A 205 -15.76 -0.97 2.28
C LEU A 205 -15.17 -2.35 2.61
N ILE A 206 -15.15 -3.25 1.62
CA ILE A 206 -14.42 -4.54 1.72
C ILE A 206 -12.96 -4.27 1.34
N TYR A 207 -12.04 -4.75 2.18
CA TYR A 207 -10.61 -4.55 1.93
C TYR A 207 -10.13 -5.34 0.70
N PRO A 208 -9.25 -4.76 -0.14
CA PRO A 208 -8.60 -5.50 -1.23
C PRO A 208 -7.79 -6.69 -0.73
N GLN A 209 -7.56 -7.68 -1.58
CA GLN A 209 -6.74 -8.85 -1.26
C GLN A 209 -5.34 -8.47 -0.80
N MET A 210 -4.70 -7.54 -1.50
CA MET A 210 -3.37 -7.04 -1.13
C MET A 210 -3.36 -6.28 0.20
N LYS A 211 -4.48 -5.64 0.58
CA LYS A 211 -4.59 -5.02 1.91
C LYS A 211 -4.69 -6.04 3.03
N LEU A 212 -5.37 -7.17 2.80
CA LEU A 212 -5.38 -8.26 3.76
C LEU A 212 -3.96 -8.81 4.01
N LEU A 213 -3.20 -9.06 2.93
CA LEU A 213 -1.80 -9.50 3.03
C LEU A 213 -0.92 -8.45 3.73
N ASP A 214 -1.09 -7.18 3.37
CA ASP A 214 -0.39 -6.05 4.01
C ASP A 214 -0.58 -6.06 5.53
N MET A 215 -1.83 -6.16 6.00
CA MET A 215 -2.14 -6.17 7.43
C MET A 215 -1.50 -7.36 8.15
N GLY A 216 -1.60 -8.56 7.57
CA GLY A 216 -1.07 -9.76 8.17
C GLY A 216 0.46 -9.75 8.30
N PHE A 217 1.16 -9.52 7.21
CA PHE A 217 2.63 -9.45 7.23
C PHE A 217 3.15 -8.28 8.06
N TRP A 218 2.51 -7.10 7.97
CA TRP A 218 2.88 -5.94 8.77
C TRP A 218 2.76 -6.21 10.27
N GLN A 219 1.66 -6.81 10.71
CA GLN A 219 1.42 -7.12 12.12
C GLN A 219 2.43 -8.13 12.66
N ILE A 220 2.73 -9.18 11.90
CA ILE A 220 3.76 -10.17 12.26
C ILE A 220 5.12 -9.49 12.46
N GLY A 221 5.52 -8.65 11.52
CA GLY A 221 6.80 -7.94 11.62
C GLY A 221 6.85 -6.95 12.78
N PHE A 222 5.75 -6.24 13.04
CA PHE A 222 5.62 -5.32 14.15
C PHE A 222 5.75 -6.03 15.52
N GLU A 223 5.05 -7.14 15.71
CA GLU A 223 5.10 -7.92 16.95
C GLU A 223 6.47 -8.54 17.18
N LYS A 224 7.14 -8.98 16.11
CA LYS A 224 8.50 -9.51 16.20
C LYS A 224 9.48 -8.45 16.69
N GLU A 225 9.47 -7.26 16.08
CA GLU A 225 10.36 -6.17 16.51
C GLU A 225 10.11 -5.75 17.95
N ALA A 226 8.83 -5.73 18.38
CA ALA A 226 8.47 -5.43 19.76
C ALA A 226 8.95 -6.51 20.76
N ARG A 227 9.10 -7.77 20.33
CA ARG A 227 9.68 -8.86 21.14
C ARG A 227 11.19 -8.78 21.22
N ASP A 228 11.86 -8.47 20.09
CA ASP A 228 13.33 -8.38 20.02
C ASP A 228 13.89 -7.14 20.76
N ALA A 229 13.04 -6.13 21.01
CA ALA A 229 13.40 -4.90 21.73
C ALA A 229 13.29 -5.03 23.28
N LYS A 230 12.79 -6.15 23.79
CA LYS A 230 12.66 -6.44 25.24
C LYS A 230 13.79 -7.31 25.75
#